data_fba69ff8b837b1a8df47405ef2e3ba2a
#
_entry.id   fba69ff8b837b1a8df47405ef2e3ba2a
#
_cell.length_a   1.000
_cell.length_b   1.000
_cell.length_c   1.000
_cell.angle_alpha   90.00
_cell.angle_beta   90.00
_cell.angle_gamma   90.00
#
_symmetry.space_group_name_H-M   'P 1'
#
loop_
_entity.id
_entity.type
_entity.pdbx_description
1 polymer ?
#
loop_
_entity_poly.entity_id
_entity_poly.type
_entity_poly.pdbx_seq_one_letter_code
_entity_poly.pdbx_strand_id
1 'polypeptide(L)'
;MKSIVNQCSEICQLGILDHSDVLYLAKVDSPEPIRLSSSIGKRLPAYCTSLGKSLLCECTKEELEVLFPNPLIPFTPNTVKSVDELYKQLLVVRTTSIAIERGETHPDISCISTPLFHNGKPAASISVSIPTFRFTPEKQAQIEQILISAKPRFEKLLEQNERIF
;
A
#
# COMPACT_ATOMS: atom_id res chain seq x y z
N MET A 1 9.60 2.93 10.21
CA MET A 1 9.15 4.00 9.31
C MET A 1 10.17 5.14 9.16
N LYS A 2 10.65 5.79 10.24
CA LYS A 2 11.68 6.86 10.13
C LYS A 2 12.92 6.43 9.33
N SER A 3 13.43 5.21 9.55
CA SER A 3 14.58 4.68 8.79
C SER A 3 14.29 4.55 7.28
N ILE A 4 13.05 4.23 6.87
CA ILE A 4 12.64 4.18 5.46
C ILE A 4 12.68 5.60 4.88
N VAL A 5 12.05 6.56 5.55
CA VAL A 5 12.05 7.97 5.12
C VAL A 5 13.46 8.53 5.00
N ASN A 6 14.36 8.23 5.96
CA ASN A 6 15.75 8.67 5.90
C ASN A 6 16.53 8.12 4.69
N GLN A 7 16.13 6.95 4.17
CA GLN A 7 16.80 6.33 3.02
C GLN A 7 16.24 6.81 1.67
N CYS A 8 14.94 7.11 1.59
CA CYS A 8 14.30 7.46 0.32
C CYS A 8 13.89 8.94 0.22
N SER A 9 13.86 9.69 1.33
CA SER A 9 13.35 11.07 1.45
C SER A 9 11.88 11.25 1.04
N GLU A 10 11.09 10.17 1.05
CA GLU A 10 9.68 10.19 0.69
C GLU A 10 8.79 9.82 1.88
N ILE A 11 7.49 10.12 1.79
CA ILE A 11 6.52 9.87 2.85
C ILE A 11 6.32 8.37 3.06
N CYS A 12 6.40 7.91 4.30
CA CYS A 12 6.13 6.53 4.68
C CYS A 12 4.83 6.45 5.49
N GLN A 13 3.96 5.49 5.13
CA GLN A 13 2.66 5.29 5.76
C GLN A 13 2.48 3.82 6.15
N LEU A 14 1.63 3.58 7.17
CA LEU A 14 1.22 2.26 7.59
C LEU A 14 -0.30 2.24 7.68
N GLY A 15 -0.91 1.17 7.17
CA GLY A 15 -2.35 0.97 7.19
C GLY A 15 -2.73 -0.48 7.39
N ILE A 16 -3.98 -0.66 7.77
CA ILE A 16 -4.66 -1.96 7.88
C ILE A 16 -5.92 -1.95 7.03
N LEU A 17 -6.42 -3.14 6.72
CA LEU A 17 -7.71 -3.28 6.06
C LEU A 17 -8.84 -3.07 7.08
N ASP A 18 -9.78 -2.20 6.76
CA ASP A 18 -11.00 -1.94 7.50
C ASP A 18 -12.19 -2.07 6.53
N HIS A 19 -12.80 -3.25 6.48
CA HIS A 19 -13.76 -3.65 5.46
C HIS A 19 -13.14 -3.56 4.04
N SER A 20 -13.70 -2.74 3.17
CA SER A 20 -13.20 -2.51 1.80
C SER A 20 -12.21 -1.36 1.68
N ASP A 21 -11.86 -0.71 2.79
CA ASP A 21 -11.00 0.46 2.85
C ASP A 21 -9.68 0.17 3.57
N VAL A 22 -8.68 0.97 3.28
CA VAL A 22 -7.46 1.08 4.07
C VAL A 22 -7.66 2.15 5.13
N LEU A 23 -7.50 1.79 6.40
CA LEU A 23 -7.39 2.73 7.51
C LEU A 23 -5.91 3.08 7.74
N TYR A 24 -5.56 4.36 7.61
CA TYR A 24 -4.20 4.86 7.83
C TYR A 24 -3.92 5.01 9.32
N LEU A 25 -3.00 4.22 9.87
CA LEU A 25 -2.67 4.19 11.31
C LEU A 25 -1.47 5.06 11.67
N ALA A 26 -0.49 5.16 10.78
CA ALA A 26 0.73 5.93 11.04
C ALA A 26 1.27 6.57 9.77
N LYS A 27 1.96 7.69 9.95
CA LYS A 27 2.60 8.45 8.88
C LYS A 27 3.91 9.03 9.38
N VAL A 28 4.93 9.01 8.54
CA VAL A 28 6.17 9.79 8.71
C VAL A 28 6.34 10.64 7.47
N ASP A 29 6.35 11.95 7.65
CA ASP A 29 6.47 12.90 6.55
C ASP A 29 7.89 12.90 5.95
N SER A 30 7.96 13.27 4.67
CA SER A 30 9.20 13.55 3.96
C SER A 30 9.85 14.82 4.53
N PRO A 31 11.20 14.91 4.54
CA PRO A 31 11.90 16.16 4.80
C PRO A 31 11.69 17.21 3.67
N GLU A 32 11.25 16.75 2.49
CA GLU A 32 10.96 17.60 1.36
C GLU A 32 9.69 18.44 1.58
N PRO A 33 9.57 19.65 0.99
CA PRO A 33 8.46 20.56 1.24
C PRO A 33 7.11 20.08 0.65
N ILE A 34 7.10 19.02 -0.14
CA ILE A 34 5.87 18.47 -0.74
C ILE A 34 5.09 17.68 0.30
N ARG A 35 3.89 18.17 0.62
CA ARG A 35 2.97 17.51 1.55
C ARG A 35 1.87 16.78 0.77
N LEU A 36 1.72 15.49 1.04
CA LEU A 36 0.55 14.74 0.58
C LEU A 36 -0.59 14.90 1.59
N SER A 37 -1.82 14.98 1.10
CA SER A 37 -3.03 15.17 1.91
C SER A 37 -3.46 13.95 2.73
N SER A 38 -2.64 12.89 2.80
CA SER A 38 -2.92 11.74 3.63
C SER A 38 -2.72 12.07 5.10
N SER A 39 -3.68 11.65 5.93
CA SER A 39 -3.66 11.86 7.38
C SER A 39 -3.97 10.56 8.12
N ILE A 40 -3.47 10.43 9.33
CA ILE A 40 -3.84 9.34 10.24
C ILE A 40 -5.34 9.37 10.49
N GLY A 41 -5.99 8.20 10.50
CA GLY A 41 -7.44 8.04 10.63
C GLY A 41 -8.22 8.18 9.33
N LYS A 42 -7.58 8.58 8.23
CA LYS A 42 -8.23 8.62 6.91
C LYS A 42 -8.49 7.20 6.41
N ARG A 43 -9.59 7.04 5.67
CA ARG A 43 -9.93 5.83 4.93
C ARG A 43 -9.89 6.12 3.44
N LEU A 44 -9.33 5.18 2.68
CA LEU A 44 -9.35 5.20 1.21
C LEU A 44 -9.66 3.79 0.70
N PRO A 45 -10.39 3.65 -0.41
CA PRO A 45 -10.72 2.34 -0.96
C PRO A 45 -9.48 1.50 -1.22
N ALA A 46 -9.51 0.23 -0.80
CA ALA A 46 -8.35 -0.65 -0.89
C ALA A 46 -7.97 -0.97 -2.34
N TYR A 47 -8.95 -1.03 -3.26
CA TYR A 47 -8.70 -1.38 -4.66
C TYR A 47 -7.79 -0.40 -5.40
N CYS A 48 -7.75 0.87 -5.01
CA CYS A 48 -7.00 1.92 -5.73
C CYS A 48 -5.79 2.45 -4.97
N THR A 49 -5.41 1.83 -3.85
CA THR A 49 -4.22 2.20 -3.07
C THR A 49 -3.19 1.07 -3.08
N SER A 50 -1.90 1.40 -3.07
CA SER A 50 -0.87 0.37 -2.96
C SER A 50 -0.98 -0.41 -1.64
N LEU A 51 -1.24 0.29 -0.51
CA LEU A 51 -1.51 -0.34 0.79
C LEU A 51 -2.63 -1.36 0.69
N GLY A 52 -3.75 -1.00 0.07
CA GLY A 52 -4.90 -1.90 -0.09
C GLY A 52 -4.59 -3.10 -0.96
N LYS A 53 -3.90 -2.91 -2.09
CA LYS A 53 -3.47 -4.03 -2.95
C LYS A 53 -2.55 -5.00 -2.20
N SER A 54 -1.65 -4.49 -1.35
CA SER A 54 -0.84 -5.32 -0.46
C SER A 54 -1.70 -6.11 0.55
N LEU A 55 -2.68 -5.46 1.17
CA LEU A 55 -3.57 -6.08 2.16
C LEU A 55 -4.52 -7.12 1.55
N LEU A 56 -4.90 -6.93 0.29
CA LEU A 56 -5.78 -7.82 -0.46
C LEU A 56 -5.03 -8.93 -1.21
N CYS A 57 -3.71 -9.01 -1.12
CA CYS A 57 -2.91 -9.87 -2.00
C CYS A 57 -3.26 -11.36 -1.89
N GLU A 58 -3.75 -11.85 -0.75
CA GLU A 58 -4.16 -13.24 -0.54
C GLU A 58 -5.65 -13.50 -0.85
N CYS A 59 -6.44 -12.47 -1.13
CA CYS A 59 -7.87 -12.65 -1.46
C CYS A 59 -8.05 -13.41 -2.77
N THR A 60 -8.98 -14.35 -2.78
CA THR A 60 -9.45 -14.96 -4.02
C THR A 60 -10.30 -13.97 -4.84
N LYS A 61 -10.57 -14.32 -6.09
CA LYS A 61 -11.42 -13.48 -6.92
C LYS A 61 -12.84 -13.38 -6.35
N GLU A 62 -13.38 -14.48 -5.86
CA GLU A 62 -14.71 -14.57 -5.25
C GLU A 62 -14.79 -13.71 -3.98
N GLU A 63 -13.76 -13.71 -3.15
CA GLU A 63 -13.68 -12.84 -1.97
C GLU A 63 -13.66 -11.35 -2.36
N LEU A 64 -12.96 -10.99 -3.44
CA LEU A 64 -12.96 -9.62 -3.96
C LEU A 64 -14.32 -9.20 -4.52
N GLU A 65 -15.05 -10.11 -5.19
CA GLU A 65 -16.39 -9.86 -5.69
C GLU A 65 -17.40 -9.62 -4.55
N VAL A 66 -17.23 -10.34 -3.43
CA VAL A 66 -18.02 -10.10 -2.21
C VAL A 66 -17.64 -8.79 -1.54
N LEU A 67 -16.35 -8.46 -1.50
CA LEU A 67 -15.85 -7.23 -0.87
C LEU A 67 -16.23 -5.98 -1.67
N PHE A 68 -16.26 -6.09 -3.00
CA PHE A 68 -16.61 -5.03 -3.93
C PHE A 68 -17.81 -5.42 -4.82
N PRO A 69 -19.02 -5.50 -4.26
CA PRO A 69 -20.22 -5.99 -4.98
C PRO A 69 -20.73 -5.01 -6.05
N ASN A 70 -20.25 -3.78 -6.06
CA ASN A 70 -20.61 -2.73 -7.00
C ASN A 70 -19.43 -2.41 -7.93
N PRO A 71 -19.66 -1.78 -9.08
CA PRO A 71 -18.59 -1.27 -9.92
C PRO A 71 -17.63 -0.38 -9.15
N LEU A 72 -16.32 -0.57 -9.37
CA LEU A 72 -15.29 0.25 -8.75
C LEU A 72 -15.39 1.70 -9.21
N ILE A 73 -15.42 2.63 -8.26
CA ILE A 73 -15.54 4.07 -8.57
C ILE A 73 -14.17 4.60 -9.00
N PRO A 74 -14.03 5.13 -10.22
CA PRO A 74 -12.76 5.71 -10.67
C PRO A 74 -12.51 7.07 -10.02
N PHE A 75 -11.35 7.26 -9.42
CA PHE A 75 -10.87 8.55 -8.91
C PHE A 75 -10.07 9.31 -9.98
N THR A 76 -9.40 8.55 -10.85
CA THR A 76 -8.63 9.06 -12.00
C THR A 76 -8.82 8.12 -13.18
N PRO A 77 -8.38 8.49 -14.39
CA PRO A 77 -8.37 7.57 -15.53
C PRO A 77 -7.53 6.30 -15.32
N ASN A 78 -6.57 6.34 -14.36
CA ASN A 78 -5.66 5.23 -14.04
C ASN A 78 -6.22 4.27 -12.99
N THR A 79 -7.29 4.62 -12.28
CA THR A 79 -7.93 3.75 -11.30
C THR A 79 -8.34 2.43 -11.94
N VAL A 80 -8.06 1.30 -11.28
CA VAL A 80 -8.52 -0.03 -11.73
C VAL A 80 -10.04 -0.03 -11.94
N LYS A 81 -10.49 -0.66 -13.02
CA LYS A 81 -11.87 -0.55 -13.49
C LYS A 81 -12.74 -1.74 -13.12
N SER A 82 -12.14 -2.85 -12.70
CA SER A 82 -12.85 -4.08 -12.39
C SER A 82 -12.10 -4.92 -11.36
N VAL A 83 -12.86 -5.84 -10.72
CA VAL A 83 -12.28 -6.86 -9.83
C VAL A 83 -11.31 -7.76 -10.60
N ASP A 84 -11.57 -8.07 -11.87
CA ASP A 84 -10.65 -8.85 -12.71
C ASP A 84 -9.29 -8.16 -12.90
N GLU A 85 -9.30 -6.86 -13.14
CA GLU A 85 -8.09 -6.07 -13.29
C GLU A 85 -7.33 -5.98 -11.95
N LEU A 86 -8.04 -5.73 -10.86
CA LEU A 86 -7.49 -5.75 -9.51
C LEU A 86 -6.83 -7.11 -9.22
N TYR A 87 -7.55 -8.21 -9.41
CA TYR A 87 -7.06 -9.56 -9.12
C TYR A 87 -5.76 -9.88 -9.86
N LYS A 88 -5.65 -9.51 -11.15
CA LYS A 88 -4.40 -9.67 -11.92
C LYS A 88 -3.22 -8.93 -11.26
N GLN A 89 -3.45 -7.73 -10.75
CA GLN A 89 -2.42 -6.99 -10.02
C GLN A 89 -2.05 -7.67 -8.70
N LEU A 90 -3.03 -8.22 -7.97
CA LEU A 90 -2.78 -8.94 -6.71
C LEU A 90 -1.95 -10.21 -6.92
N LEU A 91 -2.10 -10.92 -8.05
CA LEU A 91 -1.24 -12.06 -8.38
C LEU A 91 0.24 -11.66 -8.49
N VAL A 92 0.53 -10.46 -8.99
CA VAL A 92 1.90 -9.93 -9.00
C VAL A 92 2.38 -9.66 -7.58
N VAL A 93 1.53 -9.06 -6.73
CA VAL A 93 1.89 -8.79 -5.32
C VAL A 93 2.23 -10.08 -4.57
N ARG A 94 1.49 -11.16 -4.78
CA ARG A 94 1.76 -12.50 -4.17
C ARG A 94 3.17 -12.99 -4.47
N THR A 95 3.65 -12.78 -5.69
CA THR A 95 4.96 -13.28 -6.12
C THR A 95 6.10 -12.35 -5.75
N THR A 96 5.87 -11.04 -5.78
CA THR A 96 6.91 -10.03 -5.58
C THR A 96 6.94 -9.46 -4.17
N SER A 97 5.86 -9.59 -3.40
CA SER A 97 5.62 -8.87 -2.14
C SER A 97 5.63 -7.35 -2.31
N ILE A 98 5.39 -6.84 -3.52
CA ILE A 98 5.34 -5.41 -3.85
C ILE A 98 4.03 -5.09 -4.56
N ALA A 99 3.33 -4.08 -4.06
CA ALA A 99 2.19 -3.48 -4.74
C ALA A 99 2.54 -2.06 -5.18
N ILE A 100 2.11 -1.71 -6.39
CA ILE A 100 2.34 -0.39 -6.99
C ILE A 100 0.99 0.23 -7.34
N GLU A 101 0.87 1.52 -7.09
CA GLU A 101 -0.23 2.37 -7.50
C GLU A 101 0.37 3.58 -8.24
N ARG A 102 -0.13 3.87 -9.46
CA ARG A 102 0.40 4.94 -10.31
C ARG A 102 -0.71 5.94 -10.68
N GLY A 103 -0.90 6.94 -9.81
CA GLY A 103 -1.89 7.97 -10.06
C GLY A 103 -3.33 7.46 -10.05
N GLU A 104 -3.65 6.42 -9.26
CA GLU A 104 -4.98 5.84 -9.21
C GLU A 104 -5.93 6.59 -8.25
N THR A 105 -5.39 7.13 -7.15
CA THR A 105 -6.14 7.97 -6.20
C THR A 105 -6.01 9.46 -6.51
N HIS A 106 -4.86 9.87 -7.02
CA HIS A 106 -4.55 11.24 -7.44
C HIS A 106 -3.48 11.20 -8.54
N PRO A 107 -3.64 11.90 -9.67
CA PRO A 107 -2.74 11.78 -10.83
C PRO A 107 -1.28 12.10 -10.52
N ASP A 108 -1.03 12.99 -9.55
CA ASP A 108 0.31 13.44 -9.20
C ASP A 108 1.01 12.58 -8.14
N ILE A 109 0.36 11.49 -7.67
CA ILE A 109 0.88 10.64 -6.60
C ILE A 109 1.00 9.21 -7.11
N SER A 110 2.14 8.59 -6.83
CA SER A 110 2.37 7.16 -7.00
C SER A 110 2.85 6.56 -5.69
N CYS A 111 2.48 5.31 -5.43
CA CYS A 111 2.84 4.64 -4.19
C CYS A 111 3.37 3.24 -4.44
N ILE A 112 4.31 2.83 -3.59
CA ILE A 112 4.82 1.46 -3.52
C ILE A 112 4.60 0.96 -2.10
N SER A 113 4.15 -0.28 -1.96
CA SER A 113 3.94 -0.89 -0.64
C SER A 113 4.34 -2.36 -0.60
N THR A 114 4.49 -2.88 0.61
CA THR A 114 4.68 -4.31 0.88
C THR A 114 3.70 -4.76 1.96
N PRO A 115 3.10 -5.97 1.82
CA PRO A 115 2.28 -6.55 2.88
C PRO A 115 3.17 -6.98 4.06
N LEU A 116 2.65 -6.82 5.25
CA LEU A 116 3.24 -7.30 6.50
C LEU A 116 2.36 -8.43 7.01
N PHE A 117 2.93 -9.65 7.03
CA PHE A 117 2.22 -10.84 7.41
C PHE A 117 2.28 -11.09 8.93
N HIS A 118 1.17 -11.57 9.46
CA HIS A 118 1.07 -12.14 10.79
C HIS A 118 0.22 -13.41 10.71
N ASN A 119 0.71 -14.53 11.25
CA ASN A 119 0.03 -15.84 11.17
C ASN A 119 -0.38 -16.23 9.74
N GLY A 120 0.48 -15.94 8.75
CA GLY A 120 0.26 -16.27 7.35
C GLY A 120 -0.75 -15.40 6.60
N LYS A 121 -1.26 -14.32 7.21
CA LYS A 121 -2.21 -13.38 6.59
C LYS A 121 -1.64 -11.97 6.56
N PRO A 122 -1.96 -11.15 5.53
CA PRO A 122 -1.63 -9.74 5.52
C PRO A 122 -2.38 -9.01 6.65
N ALA A 123 -1.68 -8.67 7.74
CA ALA A 123 -2.26 -7.99 8.90
C ALA A 123 -2.14 -6.47 8.81
N ALA A 124 -1.08 -5.99 8.18
CA ALA A 124 -0.83 -4.58 7.94
C ALA A 124 -0.11 -4.39 6.60
N SER A 125 0.06 -3.17 6.16
CA SER A 125 0.89 -2.84 5.00
C SER A 125 1.65 -1.55 5.27
N ILE A 126 2.87 -1.46 4.74
CA ILE A 126 3.70 -0.26 4.79
C ILE A 126 3.95 0.24 3.37
N SER A 127 3.82 1.55 3.15
CA SER A 127 4.01 2.17 1.84
C SER A 127 4.94 3.36 1.88
N VAL A 128 5.48 3.66 0.70
CA VAL A 128 6.15 4.92 0.38
C VAL A 128 5.33 5.61 -0.70
N SER A 129 4.95 6.87 -0.45
CA SER A 129 4.23 7.73 -1.39
C SER A 129 5.17 8.76 -1.98
N ILE A 130 5.13 8.89 -3.31
CA ILE A 130 6.09 9.63 -4.12
C ILE A 130 5.33 10.52 -5.09
N PRO A 131 5.71 11.78 -5.31
CA PRO A 131 5.22 12.55 -6.45
C PRO A 131 5.50 11.83 -7.77
N THR A 132 4.49 11.69 -8.62
CA THR A 132 4.59 10.89 -9.86
C THR A 132 5.76 11.32 -10.75
N PHE A 133 6.08 12.61 -10.81
CA PHE A 133 7.20 13.13 -11.60
C PHE A 133 8.59 12.67 -11.09
N ARG A 134 8.69 12.19 -9.82
CA ARG A 134 9.92 11.60 -9.25
C ARG A 134 9.92 10.07 -9.29
N PHE A 135 8.85 9.45 -9.75
CA PHE A 135 8.70 8.01 -9.78
C PHE A 135 9.39 7.38 -11.00
N THR A 136 10.72 7.45 -11.02
CA THR A 136 11.57 6.84 -12.07
C THR A 136 11.77 5.34 -11.80
N PRO A 137 12.18 4.54 -12.80
CA PRO A 137 12.53 3.13 -12.60
C PRO A 137 13.59 2.91 -11.51
N GLU A 138 14.60 3.78 -11.44
CA GLU A 138 15.66 3.72 -10.44
C GLU A 138 15.12 4.00 -9.04
N LYS A 139 14.24 5.02 -8.90
CA LYS A 139 13.58 5.36 -7.64
C LYS A 139 12.66 4.24 -7.19
N GLN A 140 11.92 3.63 -8.11
CA GLN A 140 11.10 2.47 -7.84
C GLN A 140 11.94 1.32 -7.28
N ALA A 141 13.00 0.91 -7.98
CA ALA A 141 13.87 -0.19 -7.58
C ALA A 141 14.51 0.08 -6.19
N GLN A 142 14.94 1.32 -5.94
CA GLN A 142 15.45 1.73 -4.63
C GLN A 142 14.43 1.51 -3.52
N ILE A 143 13.19 1.95 -3.71
CA ILE A 143 12.14 1.87 -2.69
C ILE A 143 11.68 0.44 -2.48
N GLU A 144 11.53 -0.36 -3.54
CA GLU A 144 11.22 -1.78 -3.43
C GLU A 144 12.25 -2.50 -2.55
N GLN A 145 13.54 -2.26 -2.78
CA GLN A 145 14.62 -2.84 -1.97
C GLN A 145 14.55 -2.39 -0.52
N ILE A 146 14.29 -1.12 -0.24
CA ILE A 146 14.14 -0.57 1.12
C ILE A 146 12.98 -1.24 1.83
N LEU A 147 11.81 -1.38 1.17
CA LEU A 147 10.61 -1.98 1.76
C LEU A 147 10.81 -3.47 2.04
N ILE A 148 11.34 -4.24 1.09
CA ILE A 148 11.62 -5.66 1.27
C ILE A 148 12.64 -5.89 2.39
N SER A 149 13.68 -5.06 2.50
CA SER A 149 14.67 -5.15 3.56
C SER A 149 14.10 -4.78 4.94
N ALA A 150 13.14 -3.88 4.99
CA ALA A 150 12.50 -3.46 6.24
C ALA A 150 11.41 -4.44 6.73
N LYS A 151 10.75 -5.16 5.81
CA LYS A 151 9.61 -6.05 6.06
C LYS A 151 9.81 -7.01 7.24
N PRO A 152 10.90 -7.80 7.34
CA PRO A 152 11.05 -8.77 8.41
C PRO A 152 11.06 -8.13 9.82
N ARG A 153 11.60 -6.91 9.92
CA ARG A 153 11.62 -6.18 11.20
C ARG A 153 10.22 -5.77 11.63
N PHE A 154 9.36 -5.35 10.69
CA PHE A 154 7.98 -5.00 11.00
C PHE A 154 7.16 -6.23 11.36
N GLU A 155 7.30 -7.33 10.63
CA GLU A 155 6.61 -8.59 10.92
C GLU A 155 6.97 -9.12 12.30
N LYS A 156 8.25 -9.08 12.68
CA LYS A 156 8.69 -9.42 14.05
C LYS A 156 8.04 -8.55 15.12
N LEU A 157 7.82 -7.26 14.86
CA LEU A 157 7.10 -6.37 15.79
C LEU A 157 5.62 -6.75 15.92
N LEU A 158 4.97 -7.20 14.84
CA LEU A 158 3.60 -7.70 14.88
C LEU A 158 3.51 -8.96 15.76
N GLU A 159 4.43 -9.90 15.60
CA GLU A 159 4.49 -11.13 16.41
C GLU A 159 4.68 -10.84 17.91
N GLN A 160 5.52 -9.85 18.25
CA GLN A 160 5.80 -9.48 19.64
C GLN A 160 4.65 -8.75 20.35
N ASN A 161 3.70 -8.22 19.59
CA ASN A 161 2.60 -7.39 20.10
C ASN A 161 1.23 -8.02 19.80
N GLU A 162 1.06 -9.31 20.03
CA GLU A 162 -0.20 -10.06 19.79
C GLU A 162 -1.48 -9.45 20.39
N ARG A 163 -1.37 -8.44 21.23
CA ARG A 163 -2.50 -7.74 21.87
C ARG A 163 -3.07 -6.59 21.03
N ILE A 164 -2.53 -6.32 19.84
CA ILE A 164 -2.89 -5.15 19.03
C ILE A 164 -3.84 -5.52 17.87
N PHE A 165 -3.99 -6.81 17.57
CA PHE A 165 -4.83 -7.32 16.47
C PHE A 165 -5.83 -8.36 16.93
#